data_72f386d5f4aa061c5e26c260792bcd82
#
_entry.id   72f386d5f4aa061c5e26c260792bcd82
#
_cell.length_a   1.000
_cell.length_b   1.000
_cell.length_c   1.000
_cell.angle_alpha   90.00
_cell.angle_beta   90.00
_cell.angle_gamma   90.00
#
_symmetry.space_group_name_H-M   'P 1'
#
loop_
_entity.id
_entity.type
_entity.pdbx_description
1 polymer ?
#
loop_
_entity_poly.entity_id
_entity_poly.type
_entity_poly.pdbx_seq_one_letter_code
_entity_poly.pdbx_strand_id
1 'polypeptide(L)'
;MSNSDAFLPNTAPFTPDQVKWLNGFLPDLQSDQLIWIEAFISGLRAGKGGAVAVAPAAAPTLTVLFGSESGNAESLADQTVKAAAKAGFNAKAVSMADIKPAKLKGTENLLVLVSTWGEGDPPENAVDFVEAFMGDQAPRLEGTRFSVLSLGDTSYEHFCKIGIDFDARLEALGAQRVFNRKDCDVDFDDDYAAWQTGAIAALKVLAAPAAAPAPAAAAATAPVAEPVKYSRTNPFPAKLKERVLLNGAGSAKETIHLELDLEGSGLTYEAGDALAVIPHNATDVVEDILKTTGLDRDAIVTLKDGDCTLETALTSKLDVTGISLPVLNRYYALSQNKELDDLLKPENKKQLQAYLYGRELIDVLHQFRAPEITPDDLVSIMRKLPPRLYSIASSLKAHEGEVHLTVGVVRYDAHGRKRKGVCSTYLSDRIEEGEKVDVFVSPNKHFKVPANPDTPLIMVGPGTGIAPFRAFIEERQATEAKGKNWLIFGDQHYLTDFLYQTEWQSYLADGVLTKLDVAFSRDQAEKVYVQDRMREKRQGAVCMARTRRLFLRLW
;
A
#
# COMPACT_ATOMS: atom_id res chain seq x y z
N MET A 1 -30.17 56.45 32.78
CA MET A 1 -31.37 55.64 33.09
C MET A 1 -30.98 54.20 32.73
N SER A 2 -30.57 53.46 33.71
CA SER A 2 -30.13 52.05 33.53
C SER A 2 -31.36 51.16 33.64
N ASN A 3 -31.75 50.54 32.55
CA ASN A 3 -32.67 49.41 32.54
C ASN A 3 -31.92 48.20 33.06
N SER A 4 -32.07 47.90 34.32
CA SER A 4 -31.73 46.58 34.89
C SER A 4 -32.89 45.64 34.57
N ASP A 5 -32.93 45.08 33.39
CA ASP A 5 -33.82 43.97 33.09
C ASP A 5 -33.39 42.77 33.98
N ALA A 6 -34.30 42.41 34.91
CA ALA A 6 -34.10 41.27 35.78
C ALA A 6 -33.93 39.99 34.93
N PHE A 7 -32.80 39.29 35.05
CA PHE A 7 -32.46 38.12 34.27
C PHE A 7 -33.43 36.95 34.51
N LEU A 8 -33.99 36.86 35.73
CA LEU A 8 -35.03 35.88 36.07
C LEU A 8 -36.33 36.62 36.39
N PRO A 9 -37.48 36.21 35.81
CA PRO A 9 -38.78 36.79 36.12
C PRO A 9 -39.26 36.43 37.52
N ASN A 10 -40.07 37.25 38.15
CA ASN A 10 -40.67 37.01 39.47
C ASN A 10 -41.56 35.75 39.50
N THR A 11 -41.87 35.14 38.39
CA THR A 11 -42.59 33.86 38.26
C THR A 11 -41.67 32.63 38.31
N ALA A 12 -40.35 32.82 38.46
CA ALA A 12 -39.42 31.72 38.58
C ALA A 12 -39.68 30.94 39.90
N PRO A 13 -39.49 29.63 39.94
CA PRO A 13 -39.79 28.79 41.10
C PRO A 13 -38.72 28.92 42.20
N PHE A 14 -38.32 30.13 42.54
CA PHE A 14 -37.35 30.52 43.55
C PHE A 14 -37.94 31.49 44.55
N THR A 15 -37.39 31.50 45.77
CA THR A 15 -37.78 32.53 46.75
C THR A 15 -37.30 33.93 46.27
N PRO A 16 -37.96 35.03 46.73
CA PRO A 16 -37.57 36.40 46.35
C PRO A 16 -36.08 36.70 46.61
N ASP A 17 -35.50 36.16 47.69
CA ASP A 17 -34.08 36.33 48.01
C ASP A 17 -33.17 35.56 47.07
N GLN A 18 -33.58 34.38 46.62
CA GLN A 18 -32.87 33.58 45.64
C GLN A 18 -32.89 34.24 44.25
N VAL A 19 -34.03 34.78 43.86
CA VAL A 19 -34.18 35.57 42.60
C VAL A 19 -33.26 36.79 42.61
N LYS A 20 -33.23 37.50 43.72
CA LYS A 20 -32.38 38.68 43.91
C LYS A 20 -30.89 38.32 43.83
N TRP A 21 -30.49 37.24 44.48
CA TRP A 21 -29.10 36.76 44.43
C TRP A 21 -28.70 36.32 43.02
N LEU A 22 -29.51 35.52 42.37
CA LEU A 22 -29.26 35.05 41.00
C LEU A 22 -29.20 36.20 39.99
N ASN A 23 -30.11 37.17 40.06
CA ASN A 23 -30.10 38.33 39.20
C ASN A 23 -28.90 39.27 39.46
N GLY A 24 -28.27 39.21 40.61
CA GLY A 24 -27.02 39.93 40.89
C GLY A 24 -25.77 39.20 40.43
N PHE A 25 -25.86 37.89 40.21
CA PHE A 25 -24.72 37.06 39.90
C PHE A 25 -24.63 36.68 38.41
N LEU A 26 -25.77 36.31 37.79
CA LEU A 26 -25.80 35.81 36.41
C LEU A 26 -25.36 36.79 35.35
N PRO A 27 -25.64 38.11 35.42
CA PRO A 27 -25.26 39.08 34.42
C PRO A 27 -23.74 39.31 34.27
N ASP A 28 -22.97 38.96 35.32
CA ASP A 28 -21.53 39.15 35.32
C ASP A 28 -20.74 37.92 34.77
N LEU A 29 -21.48 36.84 34.44
CA LEU A 29 -20.88 35.63 33.92
C LEU A 29 -20.62 35.70 32.41
N GLN A 30 -19.45 35.16 32.01
CA GLN A 30 -19.12 34.94 30.60
C GLN A 30 -19.90 33.75 30.04
N SER A 31 -20.04 33.68 28.70
CA SER A 31 -20.82 32.61 28.05
C SER A 31 -20.37 31.21 28.39
N ASP A 32 -19.07 30.99 28.53
CA ASP A 32 -18.49 29.70 28.92
C ASP A 32 -18.80 29.31 30.39
N GLN A 33 -18.87 30.29 31.28
CA GLN A 33 -19.27 30.09 32.67
C GLN A 33 -20.75 29.74 32.79
N LEU A 34 -21.61 30.35 31.98
CA LEU A 34 -23.04 30.03 31.88
C LEU A 34 -23.25 28.59 31.39
N ILE A 35 -22.52 28.18 30.38
CA ILE A 35 -22.55 26.80 29.85
C ILE A 35 -22.09 25.81 30.92
N TRP A 36 -21.04 26.13 31.66
CA TRP A 36 -20.55 25.27 32.75
C TRP A 36 -21.60 25.12 33.89
N ILE A 37 -22.26 26.20 34.28
CA ILE A 37 -23.32 26.18 35.30
C ILE A 37 -24.53 25.36 34.83
N GLU A 38 -24.94 25.49 33.59
CA GLU A 38 -26.02 24.70 32.98
C GLU A 38 -25.70 23.20 33.03
N ALA A 39 -24.49 22.81 32.64
CA ALA A 39 -24.01 21.43 32.69
C ALA A 39 -23.96 20.90 34.14
N PHE A 40 -23.47 21.72 35.08
CA PHE A 40 -23.40 21.36 36.50
C PHE A 40 -24.79 21.18 37.13
N ILE A 41 -25.74 22.08 36.86
CA ILE A 41 -27.13 22.00 37.36
C ILE A 41 -27.84 20.78 36.73
N SER A 42 -27.60 20.49 35.49
CA SER A 42 -28.13 19.31 34.79
C SER A 42 -27.59 18.01 35.43
N GLY A 43 -26.32 17.98 35.80
CA GLY A 43 -25.71 16.87 36.57
C GLY A 43 -26.32 16.70 37.98
N LEU A 44 -26.54 17.79 38.71
CA LEU A 44 -27.20 17.78 40.02
C LEU A 44 -28.67 17.31 39.93
N ARG A 45 -29.37 17.64 38.87
CA ARG A 45 -30.76 17.21 38.59
C ARG A 45 -30.83 15.71 38.32
N ALA A 46 -29.84 15.15 37.62
CA ALA A 46 -29.72 13.71 37.39
C ALA A 46 -29.47 12.89 38.67
N GLY A 47 -28.88 13.51 39.70
CA GLY A 47 -28.64 12.86 41.02
C GLY A 47 -29.80 12.92 42.01
N LYS A 48 -30.86 13.70 41.78
CA LYS A 48 -31.98 13.94 42.71
C LYS A 48 -33.35 13.38 42.30
N GLY A 49 -33.44 12.70 41.17
CA GLY A 49 -34.72 12.09 40.78
C GLY A 49 -34.60 11.26 39.53
N GLY A 50 -34.87 9.99 39.65
CA GLY A 50 -35.11 8.98 38.62
C GLY A 50 -34.34 9.16 37.31
N ALA A 51 -33.46 8.22 37.04
CA ALA A 51 -32.65 8.18 35.82
C ALA A 51 -33.49 8.45 34.56
N VAL A 52 -33.42 9.66 34.03
CA VAL A 52 -33.61 9.88 32.62
C VAL A 52 -32.27 9.48 32.01
N ALA A 53 -32.23 8.31 31.37
CA ALA A 53 -31.10 7.90 30.58
C ALA A 53 -30.92 8.97 29.46
N VAL A 54 -29.96 9.89 29.66
CA VAL A 54 -29.40 10.65 28.55
C VAL A 54 -28.72 9.61 27.70
N ALA A 55 -29.29 9.30 26.53
CA ALA A 55 -28.63 8.44 25.57
C ALA A 55 -27.19 8.96 25.39
N PRO A 56 -26.17 8.13 25.51
CA PRO A 56 -24.79 8.56 25.30
C PRO A 56 -24.74 9.26 23.96
N ALA A 57 -24.15 10.46 23.90
CA ALA A 57 -23.96 11.17 22.65
C ALA A 57 -23.30 10.20 21.67
N ALA A 58 -23.94 9.99 20.53
CA ALA A 58 -23.44 9.03 19.55
C ALA A 58 -22.01 9.41 19.18
N ALA A 59 -21.11 8.43 19.22
CA ALA A 59 -19.72 8.64 18.86
C ALA A 59 -19.63 9.29 17.45
N PRO A 60 -18.78 10.32 17.25
CA PRO A 60 -18.67 10.99 15.97
C PRO A 60 -18.30 9.98 14.88
N THR A 61 -18.95 10.08 13.72
CA THR A 61 -18.70 9.17 12.60
C THR A 61 -17.44 9.56 11.86
N LEU A 62 -16.69 8.56 11.39
CA LEU A 62 -15.52 8.74 10.53
C LEU A 62 -15.57 7.74 9.37
N THR A 63 -15.52 8.25 8.16
CA THR A 63 -15.33 7.42 6.96
C THR A 63 -13.86 7.44 6.56
N VAL A 64 -13.26 6.26 6.44
CA VAL A 64 -11.90 6.06 5.91
C VAL A 64 -12.06 5.48 4.51
N LEU A 65 -11.96 6.34 3.50
CA LEU A 65 -12.11 5.99 2.09
C LEU A 65 -10.76 5.54 1.53
N PHE A 66 -10.71 4.40 0.84
CA PHE A 66 -9.46 3.94 0.27
C PHE A 66 -9.56 3.49 -1.18
N GLY A 67 -8.46 3.72 -1.93
CA GLY A 67 -8.18 3.16 -3.25
C GLY A 67 -6.80 2.50 -3.24
N SER A 68 -6.72 1.21 -3.59
CA SER A 68 -5.50 0.41 -3.42
C SER A 68 -5.31 -0.56 -4.58
N GLU A 69 -4.10 -0.59 -5.16
CA GLU A 69 -3.72 -1.58 -6.16
C GLU A 69 -3.18 -2.85 -5.48
N SER A 70 -2.20 -2.68 -4.61
CA SER A 70 -1.46 -3.78 -3.96
C SER A 70 -2.02 -4.18 -2.59
N GLY A 71 -3.13 -3.57 -2.14
CA GLY A 71 -3.70 -3.77 -0.80
C GLY A 71 -3.06 -2.92 0.30
N ASN A 72 -1.99 -2.17 0.03
CA ASN A 72 -1.33 -1.34 1.04
C ASN A 72 -2.27 -0.27 1.61
N ALA A 73 -2.91 0.55 0.75
CA ALA A 73 -3.82 1.59 1.21
C ALA A 73 -5.02 1.02 1.97
N GLU A 74 -5.52 -0.17 1.61
CA GLU A 74 -6.56 -0.90 2.33
C GLU A 74 -6.10 -1.31 3.72
N SER A 75 -4.93 -1.93 3.84
CA SER A 75 -4.34 -2.34 5.13
C SER A 75 -4.17 -1.14 6.07
N LEU A 76 -3.68 -0.01 5.54
CA LEU A 76 -3.54 1.23 6.30
C LEU A 76 -4.90 1.84 6.68
N ALA A 77 -5.93 1.72 5.84
CA ALA A 77 -7.28 2.15 6.16
C ALA A 77 -7.87 1.32 7.31
N ASP A 78 -7.70 0.00 7.32
CA ASP A 78 -8.11 -0.87 8.43
C ASP A 78 -7.40 -0.53 9.75
N GLN A 79 -6.10 -0.22 9.68
CA GLN A 79 -5.33 0.23 10.84
C GLN A 79 -5.82 1.59 11.34
N THR A 80 -6.14 2.51 10.42
CA THR A 80 -6.68 3.83 10.74
C THR A 80 -8.05 3.71 11.42
N VAL A 81 -8.92 2.82 10.97
CA VAL A 81 -10.21 2.53 11.62
C VAL A 81 -10.01 2.05 13.06
N LYS A 82 -9.09 1.11 13.28
CA LYS A 82 -8.78 0.61 14.65
C LYS A 82 -8.24 1.71 15.56
N ALA A 83 -7.36 2.57 15.06
CA ALA A 83 -6.82 3.71 15.80
C ALA A 83 -7.91 4.76 16.10
N ALA A 84 -8.76 5.08 15.13
CA ALA A 84 -9.87 6.00 15.29
C ALA A 84 -10.92 5.48 16.29
N ALA A 85 -11.22 4.19 16.29
CA ALA A 85 -12.11 3.56 17.26
C ALA A 85 -11.56 3.69 18.70
N LYS A 86 -10.25 3.49 18.90
CA LYS A 86 -9.59 3.74 20.19
C LYS A 86 -9.64 5.22 20.60
N ALA A 87 -9.67 6.14 19.62
CA ALA A 87 -9.82 7.58 19.86
C ALA A 87 -11.27 8.03 20.14
N GLY A 88 -12.26 7.12 20.03
CA GLY A 88 -13.67 7.37 20.32
C GLY A 88 -14.55 7.65 19.09
N PHE A 89 -14.08 7.40 17.87
CA PHE A 89 -14.88 7.52 16.66
C PHE A 89 -15.63 6.22 16.33
N ASN A 90 -16.83 6.36 15.76
CA ASN A 90 -17.49 5.28 15.03
C ASN A 90 -16.94 5.28 13.58
N ALA A 91 -15.81 4.58 13.39
CA ALA A 91 -15.05 4.59 12.14
C ALA A 91 -15.35 3.37 11.28
N LYS A 92 -15.36 3.56 9.95
CA LYS A 92 -15.47 2.47 8.96
C LYS A 92 -14.54 2.71 7.79
N ALA A 93 -13.90 1.63 7.30
CA ALA A 93 -13.22 1.63 6.02
C ALA A 93 -14.23 1.40 4.88
N VAL A 94 -14.06 2.12 3.77
CA VAL A 94 -14.93 2.05 2.59
C VAL A 94 -14.05 2.02 1.34
N SER A 95 -14.18 0.97 0.55
CA SER A 95 -13.50 0.90 -0.75
C SER A 95 -14.12 1.87 -1.76
N MET A 96 -13.30 2.50 -2.58
CA MET A 96 -13.76 3.33 -3.69
C MET A 96 -14.54 2.52 -4.73
N ALA A 97 -14.32 1.20 -4.83
CA ALA A 97 -15.11 0.31 -5.67
C ALA A 97 -16.56 0.14 -5.21
N ASP A 98 -16.83 0.27 -3.91
CA ASP A 98 -18.12 -0.06 -3.31
C ASP A 98 -19.04 1.16 -3.14
N ILE A 99 -18.54 2.35 -3.46
CA ILE A 99 -19.26 3.60 -3.22
C ILE A 99 -19.21 4.53 -4.43
N LYS A 100 -20.28 5.27 -4.65
CA LYS A 100 -20.30 6.38 -5.63
C LYS A 100 -20.02 7.71 -4.91
N PRO A 101 -19.38 8.69 -5.57
CA PRO A 101 -19.07 10.00 -4.97
C PRO A 101 -20.27 10.70 -4.31
N ALA A 102 -21.47 10.55 -4.87
CA ALA A 102 -22.70 11.13 -4.31
C ALA A 102 -23.01 10.68 -2.87
N LYS A 103 -22.50 9.51 -2.45
CA LYS A 103 -22.68 8.99 -1.08
C LYS A 103 -21.78 9.67 -0.05
N LEU A 104 -20.79 10.45 -0.48
CA LEU A 104 -19.98 11.27 0.42
C LEU A 104 -20.72 12.49 0.94
N LYS A 105 -21.84 12.89 0.30
CA LYS A 105 -22.65 14.03 0.77
C LYS A 105 -23.16 13.79 2.18
N GLY A 106 -22.86 14.73 3.08
CA GLY A 106 -23.24 14.62 4.49
C GLY A 106 -22.27 13.84 5.36
N THR A 107 -21.13 13.40 4.82
CA THR A 107 -20.03 12.83 5.63
C THR A 107 -19.38 13.96 6.44
N GLU A 108 -19.37 13.84 7.77
CA GLU A 108 -18.77 14.86 8.65
C GLU A 108 -17.25 14.77 8.67
N ASN A 109 -16.70 13.57 8.82
CA ASN A 109 -15.27 13.33 8.91
C ASN A 109 -14.84 12.28 7.88
N LEU A 110 -13.83 12.63 7.07
CA LEU A 110 -13.35 11.84 5.95
C LEU A 110 -11.82 11.77 5.96
N LEU A 111 -11.27 10.56 6.05
CA LEU A 111 -9.86 10.31 5.77
C LEU A 111 -9.76 9.54 4.46
N VAL A 112 -8.89 9.99 3.55
CA VAL A 112 -8.68 9.34 2.25
C VAL A 112 -7.28 8.74 2.24
N LEU A 113 -7.18 7.44 1.92
CA LEU A 113 -5.91 6.74 1.71
C LEU A 113 -5.91 6.18 0.28
N VAL A 114 -5.07 6.69 -0.57
CA VAL A 114 -5.10 6.31 -1.99
C VAL A 114 -3.69 6.13 -2.55
N SER A 115 -3.49 5.06 -3.32
CA SER A 115 -2.25 4.85 -4.06
C SER A 115 -2.32 5.46 -5.47
N THR A 116 -1.15 5.79 -6.00
CA THR A 116 -0.96 6.13 -7.40
C THR A 116 -0.25 4.96 -8.07
N TRP A 117 -0.76 4.51 -9.22
CA TRP A 117 -0.21 3.41 -9.98
C TRP A 117 0.46 3.90 -11.26
N GLY A 118 1.54 3.22 -11.68
CA GLY A 118 2.23 3.53 -12.94
C GLY A 118 2.56 5.02 -13.10
N GLU A 119 2.26 5.56 -14.26
CA GLU A 119 2.56 6.95 -14.63
C GLU A 119 1.50 7.97 -14.14
N GLY A 120 0.86 7.72 -13.01
CA GLY A 120 -0.08 8.65 -12.40
C GLY A 120 -1.54 8.21 -12.46
N ASP A 121 -1.78 6.92 -12.71
CA ASP A 121 -3.11 6.35 -12.82
C ASP A 121 -3.70 6.00 -11.45
N PRO A 122 -5.03 6.02 -11.28
CA PRO A 122 -5.66 5.50 -10.08
C PRO A 122 -5.53 3.98 -10.01
N PRO A 123 -5.54 3.39 -8.80
CA PRO A 123 -5.64 1.95 -8.65
C PRO A 123 -6.91 1.39 -9.28
N GLU A 124 -6.88 0.14 -9.77
CA GLU A 124 -7.99 -0.47 -10.52
C GLU A 124 -9.32 -0.37 -9.75
N ASN A 125 -9.29 -0.59 -8.45
CA ASN A 125 -10.48 -0.51 -7.60
C ASN A 125 -11.01 0.93 -7.37
N ALA A 126 -10.34 1.95 -7.87
CA ALA A 126 -10.72 3.36 -7.70
C ALA A 126 -11.03 4.08 -9.02
N VAL A 127 -10.79 3.46 -10.19
CA VAL A 127 -10.90 4.10 -11.51
C VAL A 127 -12.26 4.79 -11.71
N ASP A 128 -13.36 4.04 -11.58
CA ASP A 128 -14.72 4.56 -11.80
C ASP A 128 -15.08 5.65 -10.79
N PHE A 129 -14.61 5.49 -9.53
CA PHE A 129 -14.84 6.48 -8.49
C PHE A 129 -14.07 7.77 -8.78
N VAL A 130 -12.79 7.67 -9.14
CA VAL A 130 -11.92 8.82 -9.44
C VAL A 130 -12.48 9.59 -10.63
N GLU A 131 -12.84 8.91 -11.72
CA GLU A 131 -13.44 9.54 -12.90
C GLU A 131 -14.70 10.32 -12.53
N ALA A 132 -15.63 9.71 -11.80
CA ALA A 132 -16.86 10.36 -11.38
C ALA A 132 -16.63 11.49 -10.35
N PHE A 133 -15.63 11.36 -9.47
CA PHE A 133 -15.31 12.33 -8.42
C PHE A 133 -14.59 13.58 -8.98
N MET A 134 -13.76 13.40 -10.00
CA MET A 134 -13.09 14.50 -10.70
C MET A 134 -14.00 15.21 -11.69
N GLY A 135 -15.11 14.57 -12.10
CA GLY A 135 -16.09 15.11 -13.04
C GLY A 135 -17.02 16.17 -12.42
N ASP A 136 -17.83 16.82 -13.27
CA ASP A 136 -18.71 17.94 -12.91
C ASP A 136 -19.89 17.56 -11.99
N GLN A 137 -20.20 16.27 -11.90
CA GLN A 137 -21.32 15.75 -11.09
C GLN A 137 -20.91 15.39 -9.65
N ALA A 138 -19.68 15.68 -9.24
CA ALA A 138 -19.25 15.44 -7.87
C ALA A 138 -20.08 16.28 -6.87
N PRO A 139 -20.48 15.71 -5.72
CA PRO A 139 -21.31 16.41 -4.75
C PRO A 139 -20.51 17.52 -4.07
N ARG A 140 -21.19 18.61 -3.71
CA ARG A 140 -20.62 19.57 -2.77
C ARG A 140 -20.46 18.93 -1.40
N LEU A 141 -19.36 19.25 -0.71
CA LEU A 141 -18.93 18.63 0.55
C LEU A 141 -18.74 19.65 1.68
N GLU A 142 -19.55 20.72 1.66
CA GLU A 142 -19.55 21.69 2.74
C GLU A 142 -19.89 21.01 4.08
N GLY A 143 -19.09 21.31 5.11
CA GLY A 143 -19.21 20.69 6.44
C GLY A 143 -18.44 19.36 6.59
N THR A 144 -17.86 18.82 5.52
CA THR A 144 -16.95 17.67 5.59
C THR A 144 -15.55 18.11 6.02
N ARG A 145 -15.00 17.48 7.03
CA ARG A 145 -13.61 17.65 7.49
C ARG A 145 -12.75 16.54 6.93
N PHE A 146 -11.60 16.86 6.36
CA PHE A 146 -10.81 15.82 5.68
C PHE A 146 -9.31 15.94 5.87
N SER A 147 -8.61 14.82 5.62
CA SER A 147 -7.19 14.75 5.31
C SER A 147 -6.94 13.61 4.33
N VAL A 148 -5.82 13.67 3.60
CA VAL A 148 -5.42 12.68 2.59
C VAL A 148 -4.05 12.12 2.92
N LEU A 149 -3.91 10.79 2.85
CA LEU A 149 -2.64 10.07 2.75
C LEU A 149 -2.53 9.53 1.33
N SER A 150 -1.45 9.87 0.65
CA SER A 150 -1.15 9.38 -0.68
C SER A 150 0.03 8.43 -0.66
N LEU A 151 -0.10 7.28 -1.31
CA LEU A 151 0.98 6.33 -1.51
C LEU A 151 1.45 6.40 -2.95
N GLY A 152 2.76 6.40 -3.15
CA GLY A 152 3.37 6.43 -4.47
C GLY A 152 4.79 5.85 -4.44
N ASP A 153 5.48 5.99 -5.55
CA ASP A 153 6.90 5.67 -5.69
C ASP A 153 7.58 6.85 -6.38
N THR A 154 8.58 7.45 -5.72
CA THR A 154 9.33 8.60 -6.23
C THR A 154 10.15 8.29 -7.48
N SER A 155 10.26 7.03 -7.89
CA SER A 155 10.87 6.65 -9.17
C SER A 155 9.99 6.99 -10.38
N TYR A 156 8.68 7.24 -10.18
CA TYR A 156 7.75 7.64 -11.22
C TYR A 156 7.56 9.16 -11.29
N GLU A 157 7.34 9.68 -12.49
CA GLU A 157 7.18 11.12 -12.72
C GLU A 157 5.99 11.71 -11.95
N HIS A 158 4.89 10.99 -11.90
CA HIS A 158 3.64 11.44 -11.28
C HIS A 158 3.49 10.87 -9.85
N PHE A 159 4.56 11.01 -9.06
CA PHE A 159 4.55 10.61 -7.64
C PHE A 159 3.34 11.16 -6.89
N CYS A 160 2.58 10.26 -6.27
CA CYS A 160 1.41 10.59 -5.43
C CYS A 160 0.32 11.43 -6.12
N LYS A 161 0.26 11.43 -7.46
CA LYS A 161 -0.65 12.28 -8.24
C LYS A 161 -2.10 12.14 -7.83
N ILE A 162 -2.60 10.93 -7.63
CA ILE A 162 -4.00 10.69 -7.29
C ILE A 162 -4.36 11.31 -5.94
N GLY A 163 -3.49 11.19 -4.93
CA GLY A 163 -3.71 11.84 -3.63
C GLY A 163 -3.66 13.37 -3.71
N ILE A 164 -2.78 13.92 -4.56
CA ILE A 164 -2.70 15.36 -4.84
C ILE A 164 -4.01 15.84 -5.45
N ASP A 165 -4.53 15.14 -6.45
CA ASP A 165 -5.77 15.46 -7.13
C ASP A 165 -6.98 15.37 -6.17
N PHE A 166 -7.04 14.34 -5.31
CA PHE A 166 -8.06 14.19 -4.27
C PHE A 166 -8.07 15.35 -3.28
N ASP A 167 -6.90 15.71 -2.77
CA ASP A 167 -6.74 16.77 -1.79
C ASP A 167 -7.23 18.12 -2.34
N ALA A 168 -6.82 18.46 -3.56
CA ALA A 168 -7.26 19.67 -4.26
C ALA A 168 -8.77 19.63 -4.57
N ARG A 169 -9.28 18.47 -5.01
CA ARG A 169 -10.70 18.33 -5.37
C ARG A 169 -11.62 18.43 -4.17
N LEU A 170 -11.26 17.82 -3.04
CA LEU A 170 -12.04 17.92 -1.79
C LEU A 170 -12.16 19.37 -1.33
N GLU A 171 -11.08 20.13 -1.37
CA GLU A 171 -11.09 21.57 -1.06
C GLU A 171 -11.98 22.35 -2.02
N ALA A 172 -11.86 22.10 -3.34
CA ALA A 172 -12.70 22.75 -4.36
C ALA A 172 -14.21 22.43 -4.20
N LEU A 173 -14.56 21.26 -3.67
CA LEU A 173 -15.93 20.86 -3.36
C LEU A 173 -16.45 21.44 -2.04
N GLY A 174 -15.64 22.22 -1.31
CA GLY A 174 -16.02 22.92 -0.08
C GLY A 174 -15.74 22.16 1.22
N ALA A 175 -15.01 21.06 1.16
CA ALA A 175 -14.57 20.35 2.35
C ALA A 175 -13.42 21.10 3.05
N GLN A 176 -13.34 20.97 4.38
CA GLN A 176 -12.32 21.61 5.22
C GLN A 176 -11.16 20.66 5.48
N ARG A 177 -9.95 21.00 5.00
CA ARG A 177 -8.73 20.29 5.37
C ARG A 177 -8.40 20.54 6.83
N VAL A 178 -8.37 19.50 7.67
CA VAL A 178 -8.08 19.60 9.10
C VAL A 178 -6.65 19.18 9.45
N PHE A 179 -6.01 18.42 8.58
CA PHE A 179 -4.62 18.03 8.67
C PHE A 179 -4.01 18.00 7.28
N ASN A 180 -2.73 18.38 7.14
CA ASN A 180 -2.06 18.44 5.85
C ASN A 180 -2.01 17.06 5.18
N ARG A 181 -2.15 17.05 3.83
CA ARG A 181 -1.87 15.86 3.04
C ARG A 181 -0.45 15.37 3.31
N LYS A 182 -0.29 14.05 3.35
CA LYS A 182 1.01 13.40 3.41
C LYS A 182 1.20 12.54 2.16
N ASP A 183 2.25 12.85 1.41
CA ASP A 183 2.69 12.05 0.28
C ASP A 183 3.79 11.10 0.78
N CYS A 184 3.58 9.80 0.59
CA CYS A 184 4.44 8.74 1.09
C CYS A 184 5.10 8.00 -0.07
N ASP A 185 6.41 7.79 0.01
CA ASP A 185 7.14 6.91 -0.87
C ASP A 185 6.95 5.44 -0.47
N VAL A 186 7.63 4.53 -1.12
CA VAL A 186 7.58 3.07 -0.85
C VAL A 186 7.90 2.72 0.61
N ASP A 187 8.58 3.58 1.34
CA ASP A 187 8.87 3.48 2.78
C ASP A 187 7.91 4.38 3.59
N PHE A 188 6.66 4.00 3.64
CA PHE A 188 5.58 4.83 4.17
C PHE A 188 5.28 4.66 5.67
N ASP A 189 5.89 3.70 6.36
CA ASP A 189 5.47 3.31 7.71
C ASP A 189 5.51 4.47 8.72
N ASP A 190 6.65 5.19 8.79
CA ASP A 190 6.83 6.32 9.71
C ASP A 190 5.91 7.50 9.33
N ASP A 191 5.85 7.80 8.03
CA ASP A 191 5.04 8.89 7.49
C ASP A 191 3.54 8.63 7.71
N TYR A 192 3.11 7.40 7.51
CA TYR A 192 1.75 6.97 7.82
C TYR A 192 1.44 7.07 9.32
N ALA A 193 2.32 6.59 10.20
CA ALA A 193 2.11 6.64 11.65
C ALA A 193 1.97 8.09 12.16
N ALA A 194 2.82 8.99 11.65
CA ALA A 194 2.76 10.42 11.97
C ALA A 194 1.47 11.06 11.46
N TRP A 195 1.09 10.80 10.20
CA TRP A 195 -0.13 11.32 9.61
C TRP A 195 -1.38 10.78 10.30
N GLN A 196 -1.45 9.48 10.57
CA GLN A 196 -2.57 8.83 11.25
C GLN A 196 -2.84 9.47 12.62
N THR A 197 -1.77 9.61 13.42
CA THR A 197 -1.86 10.21 14.75
C THR A 197 -2.32 11.66 14.67
N GLY A 198 -1.72 12.46 13.79
CA GLY A 198 -2.05 13.88 13.62
C GLY A 198 -3.46 14.12 13.08
N ALA A 199 -3.87 13.38 12.06
CA ALA A 199 -5.20 13.52 11.44
C ALA A 199 -6.33 13.12 12.40
N ILE A 200 -6.18 12.01 13.14
CA ILE A 200 -7.16 11.59 14.15
C ILE A 200 -7.23 12.59 15.30
N ALA A 201 -6.09 13.12 15.78
CA ALA A 201 -6.05 14.13 16.82
C ALA A 201 -6.75 15.42 16.38
N ALA A 202 -6.49 15.91 15.15
CA ALA A 202 -7.14 17.09 14.60
C ALA A 202 -8.67 16.92 14.48
N LEU A 203 -9.14 15.77 14.01
CA LEU A 203 -10.56 15.45 13.95
C LEU A 203 -11.19 15.38 15.35
N LYS A 204 -10.49 14.81 16.33
CA LYS A 204 -10.99 14.66 17.72
C LYS A 204 -11.20 16.01 18.37
N VAL A 205 -10.28 16.97 18.21
CA VAL A 205 -10.40 18.32 18.74
C VAL A 205 -11.65 19.03 18.20
N LEU A 206 -11.97 18.80 16.91
CA LEU A 206 -13.10 19.43 16.24
C LEU A 206 -14.44 18.68 16.43
N ALA A 207 -14.38 17.40 16.81
CA ALA A 207 -15.56 16.56 17.02
C ALA A 207 -16.06 16.57 18.49
N ALA A 208 -15.28 17.14 19.42
CA ALA A 208 -15.63 17.15 20.83
C ALA A 208 -16.67 18.26 21.13
N PRO A 209 -17.90 17.93 21.56
CA PRO A 209 -18.58 18.76 22.51
C PRO A 209 -17.80 18.66 23.82
N ALA A 210 -17.53 19.78 24.49
CA ALA A 210 -16.82 19.80 25.75
C ALA A 210 -17.48 18.88 26.78
N ALA A 211 -16.91 17.72 27.06
CA ALA A 211 -17.29 16.85 28.16
C ALA A 211 -16.09 16.05 28.66
N ALA A 212 -15.98 16.05 29.98
CA ALA A 212 -14.91 15.51 30.82
C ALA A 212 -14.61 14.01 30.59
N PRO A 213 -13.42 13.55 31.00
CA PRO A 213 -12.97 12.17 30.76
C PRO A 213 -13.75 11.19 31.66
N ALA A 214 -14.35 10.20 31.03
CA ALA A 214 -14.84 9.02 31.72
C ALA A 214 -13.66 8.08 32.04
N PRO A 215 -13.63 7.44 33.24
CA PRO A 215 -12.53 6.59 33.63
C PRO A 215 -12.50 5.31 32.79
N ALA A 216 -11.32 4.96 32.32
CA ALA A 216 -11.04 3.70 31.64
C ALA A 216 -11.27 2.52 32.58
N ALA A 217 -12.22 1.68 32.25
CA ALA A 217 -12.34 0.36 32.86
C ALA A 217 -11.28 -0.55 32.22
N ALA A 218 -10.22 -0.81 32.96
CA ALA A 218 -9.22 -1.81 32.60
C ALA A 218 -9.83 -3.19 32.81
N ALA A 219 -10.13 -3.91 31.74
CA ALA A 219 -10.26 -5.35 31.77
C ALA A 219 -8.90 -5.94 31.40
N ALA A 220 -8.15 -6.35 32.42
CA ALA A 220 -6.95 -7.15 32.25
C ALA A 220 -7.38 -8.58 31.87
N THR A 221 -7.24 -8.91 30.61
CA THR A 221 -7.14 -10.30 30.19
C THR A 221 -5.66 -10.66 30.10
N ALA A 222 -5.29 -11.82 30.69
CA ALA A 222 -3.95 -12.37 30.69
C ALA A 222 -3.39 -12.47 29.26
N PRO A 223 -2.07 -12.29 29.04
CA PRO A 223 -1.50 -12.38 27.72
C PRO A 223 -1.54 -13.84 27.25
N VAL A 224 -2.43 -14.15 26.35
CA VAL A 224 -2.24 -15.24 25.41
C VAL A 224 -1.10 -14.75 24.50
N ALA A 225 -0.03 -15.52 24.38
CA ALA A 225 1.07 -15.22 23.47
C ALA A 225 0.46 -14.98 22.08
N GLU A 226 0.50 -13.71 21.62
CA GLU A 226 0.09 -13.41 20.26
C GLU A 226 1.03 -14.15 19.31
N PRO A 227 0.52 -14.76 18.22
CA PRO A 227 1.38 -15.40 17.23
C PRO A 227 2.37 -14.36 16.68
N VAL A 228 3.63 -14.75 16.55
CA VAL A 228 4.68 -13.87 16.02
C VAL A 228 4.23 -13.33 14.67
N LYS A 229 4.00 -12.03 14.57
CA LYS A 229 3.57 -11.40 13.32
C LYS A 229 4.79 -10.99 12.53
N TYR A 230 5.08 -11.71 11.45
CA TYR A 230 6.14 -11.33 10.52
C TYR A 230 5.71 -10.14 9.66
N SER A 231 6.67 -9.26 9.38
CA SER A 231 6.44 -8.01 8.67
C SER A 231 7.76 -7.52 8.06
N ARG A 232 7.74 -6.37 7.40
CA ARG A 232 8.97 -5.73 6.89
C ARG A 232 10.03 -5.50 7.96
N THR A 233 9.63 -5.14 9.18
CA THR A 233 10.55 -4.87 10.31
C THR A 233 10.89 -6.11 11.12
N ASN A 234 10.19 -7.21 10.90
CA ASN A 234 10.42 -8.50 11.53
C ASN A 234 10.15 -9.61 10.51
N PRO A 235 10.99 -9.79 9.47
CA PRO A 235 10.78 -10.82 8.46
C PRO A 235 11.06 -12.22 8.98
N PHE A 236 10.51 -13.22 8.31
CA PHE A 236 10.85 -14.62 8.54
C PHE A 236 12.02 -15.02 7.64
N PRO A 237 13.10 -15.60 8.19
CA PRO A 237 14.23 -16.09 7.41
C PRO A 237 13.93 -17.47 6.79
N ALA A 238 13.16 -17.48 5.69
CA ALA A 238 12.77 -18.69 4.97
C ALA A 238 13.96 -19.32 4.27
N LYS A 239 14.10 -20.65 4.36
CA LYS A 239 15.19 -21.39 3.73
C LYS A 239 14.84 -21.69 2.26
N LEU A 240 15.77 -21.42 1.33
CA LEU A 240 15.63 -21.86 -0.06
C LEU A 240 15.80 -23.37 -0.14
N LYS A 241 14.75 -24.09 -0.58
CA LYS A 241 14.74 -25.56 -0.76
C LYS A 241 15.20 -25.97 -2.14
N GLU A 242 14.60 -25.35 -3.16
CA GLU A 242 14.84 -25.68 -4.56
C GLU A 242 14.78 -24.43 -5.44
N ARG A 243 15.58 -24.43 -6.50
CA ARG A 243 15.58 -23.42 -7.56
C ARG A 243 15.69 -24.09 -8.93
N VAL A 244 14.67 -23.92 -9.74
CA VAL A 244 14.58 -24.55 -11.07
C VAL A 244 14.46 -23.48 -12.16
N LEU A 245 15.30 -23.55 -13.19
CA LEU A 245 15.13 -22.74 -14.40
C LEU A 245 13.97 -23.29 -15.24
N LEU A 246 12.97 -22.47 -15.48
CA LEU A 246 11.76 -22.87 -16.22
C LEU A 246 11.88 -22.70 -17.73
N ASN A 247 12.76 -21.83 -18.20
CA ASN A 247 12.97 -21.64 -19.64
C ASN A 247 13.86 -22.72 -20.23
N GLY A 248 13.50 -23.17 -21.42
CA GLY A 248 14.31 -24.13 -22.20
C GLY A 248 15.56 -23.49 -22.80
N ALA A 249 16.51 -24.35 -23.21
CA ALA A 249 17.76 -23.93 -23.83
C ALA A 249 17.51 -23.07 -25.08
N GLY A 250 18.17 -21.91 -25.16
CA GLY A 250 18.05 -20.94 -26.27
C GLY A 250 16.99 -19.86 -26.05
N SER A 251 16.29 -19.85 -24.93
CA SER A 251 15.42 -18.72 -24.57
C SER A 251 16.24 -17.44 -24.37
N ALA A 252 15.65 -16.29 -24.76
CA ALA A 252 16.16 -14.98 -24.41
C ALA A 252 15.69 -14.50 -23.02
N LYS A 253 14.90 -15.32 -22.33
CA LYS A 253 14.36 -15.05 -20.99
C LYS A 253 14.99 -16.01 -19.98
N GLU A 254 15.00 -15.57 -18.74
CA GLU A 254 15.41 -16.37 -17.59
C GLU A 254 14.30 -16.24 -16.55
N THR A 255 13.55 -17.32 -16.33
CA THR A 255 12.48 -17.39 -15.34
C THR A 255 12.75 -18.58 -14.44
N ILE A 256 12.81 -18.35 -13.14
CA ILE A 256 13.07 -19.38 -12.14
C ILE A 256 11.84 -19.67 -11.30
N HIS A 257 11.67 -20.93 -10.96
CA HIS A 257 10.81 -21.40 -9.88
C HIS A 257 11.64 -21.52 -8.62
N LEU A 258 11.08 -21.07 -7.50
CA LEU A 258 11.70 -21.13 -6.19
C LEU A 258 10.75 -21.75 -5.19
N GLU A 259 11.27 -22.64 -4.33
CA GLU A 259 10.57 -23.22 -3.20
C GLU A 259 11.24 -22.76 -1.90
N LEU A 260 10.47 -22.09 -1.05
CA LEU A 260 10.93 -21.56 0.23
C LEU A 260 10.22 -22.29 1.38
N ASP A 261 11.00 -22.72 2.36
CA ASP A 261 10.54 -23.40 3.57
C ASP A 261 9.97 -22.40 4.57
N LEU A 262 8.71 -22.59 4.95
CA LEU A 262 8.01 -21.82 5.98
C LEU A 262 7.80 -22.63 7.27
N GLU A 263 8.35 -23.84 7.36
CA GLU A 263 8.15 -24.70 8.53
C GLU A 263 8.61 -24.01 9.83
N GLY A 264 7.82 -24.10 10.88
CA GLY A 264 8.09 -23.47 12.17
C GLY A 264 7.82 -21.96 12.23
N SER A 265 7.47 -21.30 11.12
CA SER A 265 7.13 -19.87 11.11
C SER A 265 5.73 -19.56 11.65
N GLY A 266 4.80 -20.50 11.49
CA GLY A 266 3.37 -20.22 11.68
C GLY A 266 2.76 -19.29 10.62
N LEU A 267 3.51 -18.96 9.54
CA LEU A 267 2.99 -18.18 8.42
C LEU A 267 1.95 -18.99 7.66
N THR A 268 0.85 -18.34 7.36
CA THR A 268 -0.19 -18.86 6.48
C THR A 268 -0.44 -17.87 5.35
N TYR A 269 -0.84 -18.38 4.19
CA TYR A 269 -1.23 -17.58 3.04
C TYR A 269 -2.37 -18.26 2.29
N GLU A 270 -3.04 -17.50 1.45
CA GLU A 270 -4.05 -18.00 0.53
C GLU A 270 -3.60 -17.76 -0.91
N ALA A 271 -4.00 -18.64 -1.82
CA ALA A 271 -3.79 -18.44 -3.24
C ALA A 271 -4.32 -17.05 -3.67
N GLY A 272 -3.46 -16.25 -4.31
CA GLY A 272 -3.71 -14.85 -4.66
C GLY A 272 -3.03 -13.82 -3.74
N ASP A 273 -2.43 -14.25 -2.62
CA ASP A 273 -1.52 -13.41 -1.85
C ASP A 273 -0.17 -13.24 -2.55
N ALA A 274 0.63 -12.30 -2.08
CA ALA A 274 2.01 -12.10 -2.50
C ALA A 274 2.98 -12.41 -1.35
N LEU A 275 4.18 -12.87 -1.71
CA LEU A 275 5.31 -12.95 -0.79
C LEU A 275 6.21 -11.74 -1.01
N ALA A 276 6.47 -11.00 0.06
CA ALA A 276 7.47 -9.94 0.08
C ALA A 276 8.84 -10.56 0.37
N VAL A 277 9.81 -10.27 -0.48
CA VAL A 277 11.20 -10.67 -0.34
C VAL A 277 12.05 -9.45 -0.05
N ILE A 278 12.87 -9.48 1.00
CA ILE A 278 13.84 -8.43 1.32
C ILE A 278 15.16 -8.80 0.66
N PRO A 279 15.57 -8.09 -0.41
CA PRO A 279 16.78 -8.42 -1.14
C PRO A 279 18.02 -7.80 -0.51
N HIS A 280 19.17 -8.29 -0.94
CA HIS A 280 20.44 -7.56 -0.81
C HIS A 280 20.88 -6.99 -2.15
N ASN A 281 21.63 -5.90 -2.13
CA ASN A 281 22.27 -5.34 -3.32
C ASN A 281 23.40 -6.23 -3.81
N ALA A 282 23.75 -6.12 -5.09
CA ALA A 282 24.83 -6.88 -5.65
C ALA A 282 26.19 -6.36 -5.17
N THR A 283 27.07 -7.27 -4.75
CA THR A 283 28.39 -6.94 -4.18
C THR A 283 29.23 -6.12 -5.14
N ASP A 284 29.21 -6.44 -6.44
CA ASP A 284 29.93 -5.70 -7.48
C ASP A 284 29.45 -4.24 -7.62
N VAL A 285 28.18 -3.97 -7.40
CA VAL A 285 27.62 -2.61 -7.41
C VAL A 285 28.08 -1.83 -6.16
N VAL A 286 28.01 -2.47 -4.99
CA VAL A 286 28.47 -1.88 -3.72
C VAL A 286 29.97 -1.54 -3.78
N GLU A 287 30.79 -2.47 -4.26
CA GLU A 287 32.24 -2.28 -4.46
C GLU A 287 32.53 -1.12 -5.42
N ASP A 288 31.78 -1.00 -6.53
CA ASP A 288 31.98 0.06 -7.50
C ASP A 288 31.61 1.45 -6.92
N ILE A 289 30.58 1.52 -6.07
CA ILE A 289 30.22 2.74 -5.33
C ILE A 289 31.34 3.12 -4.35
N LEU A 290 31.79 2.20 -3.50
CA LEU A 290 32.86 2.44 -2.54
C LEU A 290 34.16 2.88 -3.23
N LYS A 291 34.54 2.22 -4.33
CA LYS A 291 35.69 2.59 -5.14
C LYS A 291 35.56 3.97 -5.79
N THR A 292 34.35 4.30 -6.29
CA THR A 292 34.10 5.57 -6.99
C THR A 292 34.12 6.75 -6.05
N THR A 293 33.57 6.57 -4.83
CA THR A 293 33.53 7.62 -3.79
C THR A 293 34.81 7.68 -2.98
N GLY A 294 35.58 6.58 -2.93
CA GLY A 294 36.80 6.50 -2.09
C GLY A 294 36.50 6.40 -0.59
N LEU A 295 35.26 6.15 -0.21
CA LEU A 295 34.83 6.05 1.18
C LEU A 295 35.28 4.75 1.82
N ASP A 296 35.54 4.81 3.13
CA ASP A 296 35.88 3.65 3.93
C ASP A 296 34.62 2.78 4.17
N ARG A 297 34.69 1.50 3.80
CA ARG A 297 33.60 0.54 3.96
C ARG A 297 33.20 0.32 5.42
N ASP A 298 34.18 0.45 6.34
CA ASP A 298 34.00 0.22 7.77
C ASP A 298 33.56 1.50 8.51
N ALA A 299 33.44 2.64 7.80
CA ALA A 299 32.92 3.86 8.38
C ALA A 299 31.51 3.65 8.96
N ILE A 300 31.30 4.09 10.19
CA ILE A 300 29.98 3.99 10.84
C ILE A 300 29.10 5.11 10.32
N VAL A 301 27.90 4.73 9.91
CA VAL A 301 26.82 5.63 9.45
C VAL A 301 25.58 5.44 10.32
N THR A 302 24.86 6.54 10.57
CA THR A 302 23.64 6.52 11.37
C THR A 302 22.41 6.49 10.46
N LEU A 303 21.68 5.38 10.48
CA LEU A 303 20.38 5.22 9.81
C LEU A 303 19.25 5.33 10.84
N LYS A 304 18.00 5.49 10.36
CA LYS A 304 16.82 5.50 11.25
C LYS A 304 16.70 4.22 12.12
N ASP A 305 17.21 3.10 11.63
CA ASP A 305 17.14 1.79 12.29
C ASP A 305 18.36 1.50 13.17
N GLY A 306 19.25 2.49 13.36
CA GLY A 306 20.46 2.41 14.17
C GLY A 306 21.75 2.51 13.36
N ASP A 307 22.87 2.46 14.07
CA ASP A 307 24.21 2.59 13.50
C ASP A 307 24.64 1.27 12.84
N CYS A 308 25.33 1.38 11.70
CA CYS A 308 25.95 0.22 11.02
C CYS A 308 27.15 0.69 10.18
N THR A 309 27.93 -0.25 9.64
CA THR A 309 29.00 0.08 8.69
C THR A 309 28.40 0.55 7.36
N LEU A 310 29.11 1.41 6.62
CA LEU A 310 28.72 1.87 5.29
C LEU A 310 28.48 0.67 4.35
N GLU A 311 29.35 -0.35 4.39
CA GLU A 311 29.16 -1.58 3.61
C GLU A 311 27.84 -2.27 3.92
N THR A 312 27.48 -2.42 5.20
CA THR A 312 26.21 -3.00 5.63
C THR A 312 25.02 -2.15 5.14
N ALA A 313 25.12 -0.82 5.27
CA ALA A 313 24.09 0.09 4.79
C ALA A 313 23.86 -0.08 3.28
N LEU A 314 24.93 -0.07 2.48
CA LEU A 314 24.86 -0.22 1.02
C LEU A 314 24.41 -1.62 0.59
N THR A 315 24.77 -2.67 1.33
CA THR A 315 24.45 -4.06 0.96
C THR A 315 22.99 -4.39 1.24
N SER A 316 22.44 -4.00 2.37
CA SER A 316 21.16 -4.55 2.85
C SER A 316 20.10 -3.54 3.27
N LYS A 317 20.45 -2.24 3.39
CA LYS A 317 19.54 -1.23 3.94
C LYS A 317 19.07 -0.20 2.92
N LEU A 318 19.89 0.16 1.96
CA LEU A 318 19.67 1.28 1.04
C LEU A 318 19.54 0.83 -0.42
N ASP A 319 18.67 1.50 -1.17
CA ASP A 319 18.55 1.30 -2.63
C ASP A 319 19.70 2.00 -3.33
N VAL A 320 20.70 1.24 -3.75
CA VAL A 320 21.91 1.72 -4.42
C VAL A 320 21.77 1.81 -5.94
N THR A 321 20.67 1.37 -6.50
CA THR A 321 20.42 1.38 -7.95
C THR A 321 19.47 2.49 -8.37
N GLY A 322 18.48 2.79 -7.54
CA GLY A 322 17.43 3.74 -7.87
C GLY A 322 17.93 5.18 -7.98
N ILE A 323 17.60 5.83 -9.11
CA ILE A 323 17.74 7.28 -9.27
C ILE A 323 16.37 7.89 -9.54
N SER A 324 16.12 9.03 -8.91
CA SER A 324 14.88 9.79 -9.07
C SER A 324 15.19 11.28 -8.93
N LEU A 325 14.25 12.14 -9.30
CA LEU A 325 14.44 13.58 -9.14
C LEU A 325 14.79 13.99 -7.70
N PRO A 326 14.15 13.46 -6.63
CA PRO A 326 14.57 13.72 -5.26
C PRO A 326 16.02 13.28 -4.95
N VAL A 327 16.47 12.13 -5.44
CA VAL A 327 17.83 11.64 -5.28
C VAL A 327 18.81 12.60 -5.98
N LEU A 328 18.55 12.99 -7.22
CA LEU A 328 19.39 13.91 -7.97
C LEU A 328 19.46 15.29 -7.32
N ASN A 329 18.34 15.83 -6.80
CA ASN A 329 18.33 17.11 -6.09
C ASN A 329 19.18 17.06 -4.80
N ARG A 330 19.06 15.98 -4.02
CA ARG A 330 19.89 15.79 -2.82
C ARG A 330 21.37 15.69 -3.19
N TYR A 331 21.69 14.94 -4.23
CA TYR A 331 23.05 14.79 -4.72
C TYR A 331 23.61 16.10 -5.28
N TYR A 332 22.80 16.89 -5.98
CA TYR A 332 23.19 18.23 -6.45
C TYR A 332 23.57 19.16 -5.29
N ALA A 333 22.80 19.11 -4.19
CA ALA A 333 23.11 19.91 -3.01
C ALA A 333 24.51 19.61 -2.43
N LEU A 334 25.01 18.38 -2.58
CA LEU A 334 26.35 17.95 -2.17
C LEU A 334 27.42 18.24 -3.23
N SER A 335 27.15 17.90 -4.49
CA SER A 335 28.14 17.98 -5.57
C SER A 335 28.34 19.39 -6.12
N GLN A 336 27.32 20.26 -6.05
CA GLN A 336 27.24 21.57 -6.66
C GLN A 336 27.69 21.59 -8.15
N ASN A 337 27.43 20.46 -8.84
CA ASN A 337 27.88 20.27 -10.20
C ASN A 337 26.99 21.05 -11.18
N LYS A 338 27.59 21.88 -12.04
CA LYS A 338 26.87 22.75 -12.98
C LYS A 338 26.09 21.99 -14.06
N GLU A 339 26.61 20.87 -14.55
CA GLU A 339 25.92 20.06 -15.55
C GLU A 339 24.69 19.40 -14.95
N LEU A 340 24.77 18.97 -13.68
CA LEU A 340 23.62 18.43 -12.95
C LEU A 340 22.60 19.53 -12.67
N ASP A 341 23.04 20.74 -12.28
CA ASP A 341 22.16 21.90 -12.12
C ASP A 341 21.37 22.20 -13.40
N ASP A 342 22.09 22.25 -14.54
CA ASP A 342 21.43 22.48 -15.83
C ASP A 342 20.42 21.37 -16.18
N LEU A 343 20.74 20.11 -15.90
CA LEU A 343 19.85 18.98 -16.13
C LEU A 343 18.57 19.05 -15.28
N LEU A 344 18.67 19.57 -14.06
CA LEU A 344 17.55 19.66 -13.10
C LEU A 344 16.62 20.85 -13.34
N LYS A 345 16.94 21.77 -14.25
CA LYS A 345 16.08 22.91 -14.58
C LYS A 345 14.75 22.48 -15.22
N PRO A 346 13.64 23.15 -14.89
CA PRO A 346 12.31 22.77 -15.39
C PRO A 346 12.20 22.71 -16.91
N GLU A 347 12.93 23.57 -17.63
CA GLU A 347 12.99 23.58 -19.10
C GLU A 347 13.63 22.33 -19.70
N ASN A 348 14.45 21.62 -18.94
CA ASN A 348 15.19 20.43 -19.37
C ASN A 348 14.51 19.10 -19.01
N LYS A 349 13.21 19.13 -18.65
CA LYS A 349 12.46 17.96 -18.20
C LYS A 349 12.60 16.74 -19.14
N LYS A 350 12.53 16.94 -20.46
CA LYS A 350 12.71 15.83 -21.43
C LYS A 350 14.12 15.23 -21.41
N GLN A 351 15.14 16.06 -21.22
CA GLN A 351 16.53 15.62 -21.09
C GLN A 351 16.74 14.85 -19.80
N LEU A 352 16.13 15.31 -18.70
CA LEU A 352 16.15 14.62 -17.41
C LEU A 352 15.49 13.24 -17.51
N GLN A 353 14.34 13.11 -18.14
CA GLN A 353 13.69 11.81 -18.35
C GLN A 353 14.57 10.86 -19.18
N ALA A 354 15.15 11.37 -20.27
CA ALA A 354 16.10 10.58 -21.08
C ALA A 354 17.36 10.21 -20.28
N TYR A 355 17.79 11.07 -19.37
CA TYR A 355 18.92 10.80 -18.50
C TYR A 355 18.62 9.69 -17.49
N LEU A 356 17.46 9.73 -16.84
CA LEU A 356 17.03 8.74 -15.84
C LEU A 356 16.86 7.34 -16.45
N TYR A 357 16.52 7.25 -17.74
CA TYR A 357 16.24 5.97 -18.38
C TYR A 357 17.48 5.06 -18.43
N GLY A 358 17.42 3.93 -17.73
CA GLY A 358 18.45 2.88 -17.71
C GLY A 358 19.76 3.25 -16.97
N ARG A 359 19.81 4.40 -16.28
CA ARG A 359 20.94 4.76 -15.38
C ARG A 359 20.62 4.36 -13.95
N GLU A 360 21.68 4.20 -13.19
CA GLU A 360 21.66 3.91 -11.76
C GLU A 360 22.52 4.93 -11.00
N LEU A 361 22.46 4.93 -9.67
CA LEU A 361 23.20 5.87 -8.81
C LEU A 361 24.69 5.89 -9.14
N ILE A 362 25.29 4.75 -9.47
CA ILE A 362 26.70 4.65 -9.83
C ILE A 362 27.07 5.52 -11.06
N ASP A 363 26.16 5.68 -12.02
CA ASP A 363 26.40 6.54 -13.19
C ASP A 363 26.43 8.02 -12.80
N VAL A 364 25.57 8.41 -11.85
CA VAL A 364 25.52 9.77 -11.29
C VAL A 364 26.81 10.07 -10.55
N LEU A 365 27.27 9.13 -9.70
CA LEU A 365 28.54 9.28 -8.95
C LEU A 365 29.76 9.38 -9.85
N HIS A 366 29.78 8.65 -10.96
CA HIS A 366 30.86 8.74 -11.95
C HIS A 366 30.85 10.04 -12.74
N GLN A 367 29.68 10.48 -13.19
CA GLN A 367 29.56 11.65 -14.06
C GLN A 367 29.69 12.98 -13.29
N PHE A 368 29.05 13.08 -12.13
CA PHE A 368 28.93 14.33 -11.38
C PHE A 368 29.70 14.27 -10.05
N ARG A 369 30.97 13.95 -10.08
CA ARG A 369 31.80 13.72 -8.88
C ARG A 369 31.60 14.76 -7.79
N ALA A 370 31.46 14.30 -6.54
CA ALA A 370 31.45 15.09 -5.32
C ALA A 370 32.67 14.70 -4.48
N PRO A 371 33.80 15.40 -4.62
CA PRO A 371 35.10 14.98 -4.04
C PRO A 371 35.14 15.03 -2.51
N GLU A 372 34.26 15.78 -1.88
CA GLU A 372 34.21 15.96 -0.41
C GLU A 372 33.02 15.23 0.22
N ILE A 373 32.39 14.29 -0.51
CA ILE A 373 31.27 13.53 0.03
C ILE A 373 31.68 12.67 1.23
N THR A 374 30.93 12.76 2.31
CA THR A 374 31.13 11.92 3.50
C THR A 374 30.28 10.67 3.46
N PRO A 375 30.56 9.64 4.29
CA PRO A 375 29.66 8.45 4.41
C PRO A 375 28.22 8.84 4.75
N ASP A 376 27.98 9.76 5.68
CA ASP A 376 26.64 10.24 6.05
C ASP A 376 25.96 11.00 4.91
N ASP A 377 26.70 11.80 4.15
CA ASP A 377 26.17 12.44 2.94
C ASP A 377 25.68 11.41 1.94
N LEU A 378 26.50 10.38 1.65
CA LEU A 378 26.16 9.33 0.70
C LEU A 378 24.90 8.60 1.11
N VAL A 379 24.75 8.19 2.37
CA VAL A 379 23.54 7.48 2.84
C VAL A 379 22.30 8.38 2.85
N SER A 380 22.47 9.69 3.09
CA SER A 380 21.38 10.67 3.13
C SER A 380 20.65 10.87 1.80
N ILE A 381 21.33 10.64 0.66
CA ILE A 381 20.72 10.79 -0.67
C ILE A 381 19.88 9.60 -1.08
N MET A 382 20.13 8.41 -0.51
CA MET A 382 19.45 7.17 -0.85
C MET A 382 18.16 6.99 -0.05
N ARG A 383 17.27 6.17 -0.57
CA ARG A 383 16.08 5.67 0.15
C ARG A 383 16.35 4.28 0.71
N LYS A 384 15.52 3.82 1.64
CA LYS A 384 15.57 2.43 2.11
C LYS A 384 15.36 1.47 0.95
N LEU A 385 16.08 0.35 0.96
CA LEU A 385 15.90 -0.74 0.02
C LEU A 385 14.50 -1.37 0.21
N PRO A 386 13.60 -1.27 -0.80
CA PRO A 386 12.26 -1.78 -0.64
C PRO A 386 12.21 -3.32 -0.84
N PRO A 387 11.35 -4.04 -0.11
CA PRO A 387 11.06 -5.42 -0.43
C PRO A 387 10.41 -5.52 -1.82
N ARG A 388 10.53 -6.68 -2.47
CA ARG A 388 9.85 -6.97 -3.73
C ARG A 388 8.73 -7.97 -3.51
N LEU A 389 7.55 -7.63 -4.02
CA LEU A 389 6.38 -8.50 -3.95
C LEU A 389 6.37 -9.42 -5.16
N TYR A 390 6.20 -10.72 -4.90
CA TYR A 390 5.98 -11.75 -5.91
C TYR A 390 4.66 -12.44 -5.62
N SER A 391 3.80 -12.57 -6.63
CA SER A 391 2.60 -13.39 -6.50
C SER A 391 2.98 -14.81 -6.13
N ILE A 392 2.35 -15.36 -5.10
CA ILE A 392 2.59 -16.73 -4.66
C ILE A 392 2.11 -17.71 -5.75
N ALA A 393 2.96 -18.68 -6.07
CA ALA A 393 2.76 -19.65 -7.14
C ALA A 393 2.36 -21.05 -6.63
N SER A 394 2.06 -21.19 -5.33
CA SER A 394 1.65 -22.44 -4.69
C SER A 394 0.36 -22.29 -3.89
N SER A 395 -0.35 -23.40 -3.68
CA SER A 395 -1.39 -23.50 -2.67
C SER A 395 -0.81 -24.07 -1.37
N LEU A 396 -1.07 -23.42 -0.24
CA LEU A 396 -0.65 -23.92 1.08
C LEU A 396 -1.25 -25.29 1.41
N LYS A 397 -2.42 -25.61 0.83
CA LYS A 397 -3.06 -26.93 1.01
C LYS A 397 -2.39 -28.03 0.21
N ALA A 398 -1.78 -27.69 -0.92
CA ALA A 398 -1.01 -28.65 -1.73
C ALA A 398 0.42 -28.79 -1.25
N HIS A 399 0.99 -27.73 -0.66
CA HIS A 399 2.39 -27.63 -0.22
C HIS A 399 2.43 -27.08 1.21
N GLU A 400 2.09 -27.94 2.19
CA GLU A 400 2.09 -27.56 3.61
C GLU A 400 3.49 -27.17 4.08
N GLY A 401 3.62 -26.00 4.71
CA GLY A 401 4.90 -25.49 5.21
C GLY A 401 5.83 -24.92 4.14
N GLU A 402 5.35 -24.71 2.92
CA GLU A 402 6.15 -24.18 1.81
C GLU A 402 5.45 -23.01 1.11
N VAL A 403 6.23 -22.18 0.43
CA VAL A 403 5.73 -21.16 -0.50
C VAL A 403 6.58 -21.14 -1.77
N HIS A 404 5.91 -21.19 -2.93
CA HIS A 404 6.61 -21.18 -4.22
C HIS A 404 6.45 -19.83 -4.93
N LEU A 405 7.50 -19.45 -5.65
CA LEU A 405 7.53 -18.22 -6.45
C LEU A 405 7.90 -18.52 -7.91
N THR A 406 7.41 -17.68 -8.81
CA THR A 406 7.83 -17.63 -10.22
C THR A 406 8.47 -16.29 -10.47
N VAL A 407 9.78 -16.25 -10.68
CA VAL A 407 10.57 -15.02 -10.76
C VAL A 407 11.22 -14.87 -12.13
N GLY A 408 10.84 -13.81 -12.85
CA GLY A 408 11.58 -13.39 -14.05
C GLY A 408 12.86 -12.67 -13.63
N VAL A 409 14.01 -13.19 -14.08
CA VAL A 409 15.31 -12.61 -13.76
C VAL A 409 15.59 -11.45 -14.71
N VAL A 410 15.84 -10.28 -14.16
CA VAL A 410 16.06 -9.05 -14.92
C VAL A 410 17.55 -8.84 -15.15
N ARG A 411 17.97 -8.86 -16.42
CA ARG A 411 19.31 -8.52 -16.87
C ARG A 411 19.23 -7.76 -18.19
N TYR A 412 19.95 -6.67 -18.31
CA TYR A 412 20.01 -5.88 -19.55
C TYR A 412 21.28 -5.04 -19.62
N ASP A 413 21.64 -4.59 -20.82
CA ASP A 413 22.75 -3.69 -21.04
C ASP A 413 22.24 -2.26 -21.21
N ALA A 414 22.79 -1.32 -20.42
CA ALA A 414 22.48 0.10 -20.55
C ALA A 414 23.69 0.96 -20.18
N HIS A 415 23.94 2.01 -20.98
CA HIS A 415 25.01 2.97 -20.77
C HIS A 415 26.40 2.32 -20.57
N GLY A 416 26.70 1.26 -21.35
CA GLY A 416 27.97 0.55 -21.29
C GLY A 416 28.17 -0.35 -20.07
N ARG A 417 27.12 -0.59 -19.27
CA ARG A 417 27.13 -1.44 -18.08
C ARG A 417 26.10 -2.56 -18.18
N LYS A 418 26.42 -3.70 -17.59
CA LYS A 418 25.45 -4.78 -17.34
C LYS A 418 24.62 -4.42 -16.13
N ARG A 419 23.32 -4.35 -16.31
CA ARG A 419 22.33 -4.06 -15.25
C ARG A 419 21.71 -5.34 -14.75
N LYS A 420 21.40 -5.35 -13.45
CA LYS A 420 20.86 -6.51 -12.74
C LYS A 420 19.68 -6.07 -11.90
N GLY A 421 18.54 -6.74 -12.02
CA GLY A 421 17.42 -6.52 -11.09
C GLY A 421 17.81 -6.92 -9.67
N VAL A 422 17.71 -6.01 -8.72
CA VAL A 422 18.22 -6.20 -7.35
C VAL A 422 17.72 -7.49 -6.71
N CYS A 423 16.39 -7.70 -6.64
CA CYS A 423 15.82 -8.87 -6.00
C CYS A 423 15.87 -10.11 -6.89
N SER A 424 15.55 -9.99 -8.19
CA SER A 424 15.50 -11.15 -9.07
C SER A 424 16.87 -11.82 -9.23
N THR A 425 17.97 -11.03 -9.31
CA THR A 425 19.33 -11.59 -9.35
C THR A 425 19.87 -11.96 -7.95
N TYR A 426 19.32 -11.39 -6.88
CA TYR A 426 19.58 -11.87 -5.52
C TYR A 426 19.09 -13.32 -5.39
N LEU A 427 17.87 -13.59 -5.82
CA LEU A 427 17.25 -14.91 -5.76
C LEU A 427 17.85 -15.91 -6.76
N SER A 428 18.31 -15.46 -7.94
CA SER A 428 18.86 -16.36 -8.96
C SER A 428 20.34 -16.69 -8.76
N ASP A 429 21.16 -15.71 -8.31
CA ASP A 429 22.61 -15.81 -8.37
C ASP A 429 23.30 -15.85 -7.01
N ARG A 430 22.68 -15.26 -5.97
CA ARG A 430 23.38 -14.88 -4.74
C ARG A 430 22.90 -15.63 -3.50
N ILE A 431 21.81 -16.37 -3.63
CA ILE A 431 21.33 -17.29 -2.59
C ILE A 431 21.49 -18.71 -3.08
N GLU A 432 22.13 -19.54 -2.31
CA GLU A 432 22.25 -20.97 -2.60
C GLU A 432 21.18 -21.79 -1.88
N GLU A 433 20.92 -23.00 -2.37
CA GLU A 433 20.00 -23.93 -1.69
C GLU A 433 20.49 -24.20 -0.27
N GLY A 434 19.59 -24.09 0.68
CA GLY A 434 19.89 -24.19 2.11
C GLY A 434 20.14 -22.86 2.80
N GLU A 435 20.39 -21.77 2.09
CA GLU A 435 20.51 -20.43 2.64
C GLU A 435 19.15 -19.79 2.92
N LYS A 436 19.16 -18.70 3.68
CA LYS A 436 17.96 -18.02 4.16
C LYS A 436 17.67 -16.75 3.39
N VAL A 437 16.41 -16.53 3.14
CA VAL A 437 15.84 -15.34 2.50
C VAL A 437 14.81 -14.72 3.44
N ASP A 438 14.95 -13.46 3.74
CA ASP A 438 14.01 -12.74 4.60
C ASP A 438 12.72 -12.42 3.84
N VAL A 439 11.59 -12.95 4.37
CA VAL A 439 10.28 -12.85 3.72
C VAL A 439 9.15 -12.53 4.70
N PHE A 440 8.05 -12.01 4.17
CA PHE A 440 6.76 -11.92 4.87
C PHE A 440 5.61 -12.00 3.88
N VAL A 441 4.44 -12.46 4.34
CA VAL A 441 3.24 -12.53 3.49
C VAL A 441 2.58 -11.17 3.40
N SER A 442 2.22 -10.77 2.18
CA SER A 442 1.40 -9.60 1.87
C SER A 442 0.04 -10.06 1.38
N PRO A 443 -1.01 -10.01 2.23
CA PRO A 443 -2.34 -10.49 1.89
C PRO A 443 -3.01 -9.61 0.82
N ASN A 444 -3.72 -10.25 -0.13
CA ASN A 444 -4.57 -9.59 -1.10
C ASN A 444 -6.02 -10.06 -0.91
N LYS A 445 -6.93 -9.17 -0.51
CA LYS A 445 -8.34 -9.53 -0.23
C LYS A 445 -9.21 -9.66 -1.48
N HIS A 446 -8.80 -9.08 -2.60
CA HIS A 446 -9.63 -8.97 -3.81
C HIS A 446 -9.29 -9.99 -4.89
N PHE A 447 -8.03 -10.42 -4.95
CA PHE A 447 -7.56 -11.39 -5.93
C PHE A 447 -7.50 -12.79 -5.30
N LYS A 448 -8.64 -13.49 -5.29
CA LYS A 448 -8.80 -14.77 -4.59
C LYS A 448 -9.51 -15.81 -5.45
N VAL A 449 -9.29 -17.08 -5.12
CA VAL A 449 -10.12 -18.19 -5.61
C VAL A 449 -11.56 -17.97 -5.14
N PRO A 450 -12.58 -18.16 -6.01
CA PRO A 450 -13.99 -18.02 -5.62
C PRO A 450 -14.35 -18.89 -4.42
N ALA A 451 -15.02 -18.32 -3.42
CA ALA A 451 -15.49 -19.06 -2.24
C ALA A 451 -16.46 -20.19 -2.59
N ASN A 452 -17.27 -20.04 -3.65
CA ASN A 452 -18.08 -21.13 -4.16
C ASN A 452 -17.27 -22.01 -5.11
N PRO A 453 -16.98 -23.29 -4.77
CA PRO A 453 -16.15 -24.18 -5.55
C PRO A 453 -16.71 -24.52 -6.94
N ASP A 454 -18.01 -24.33 -7.17
CA ASP A 454 -18.66 -24.57 -8.47
C ASP A 454 -18.53 -23.37 -9.43
N THR A 455 -18.02 -22.23 -8.96
CA THR A 455 -17.85 -21.04 -9.79
C THR A 455 -16.78 -21.31 -10.86
N PRO A 456 -17.12 -21.17 -12.15
CA PRO A 456 -16.13 -21.27 -13.21
C PRO A 456 -15.14 -20.10 -13.17
N LEU A 457 -13.88 -20.39 -13.52
CA LEU A 457 -12.78 -19.45 -13.45
C LEU A 457 -12.14 -19.30 -14.85
N ILE A 458 -11.94 -18.05 -15.30
CA ILE A 458 -11.14 -17.71 -16.48
C ILE A 458 -9.91 -16.97 -16.00
N MET A 459 -8.74 -17.49 -16.31
CA MET A 459 -7.43 -17.00 -15.87
C MET A 459 -6.62 -16.55 -17.10
N VAL A 460 -6.06 -15.35 -17.05
CA VAL A 460 -5.23 -14.80 -18.14
C VAL A 460 -3.90 -14.34 -17.56
N GLY A 461 -2.86 -15.13 -17.78
CA GLY A 461 -1.54 -14.91 -17.15
C GLY A 461 -0.39 -15.07 -18.14
N PRO A 462 0.01 -14.00 -18.87
CA PRO A 462 1.18 -14.05 -19.73
C PRO A 462 2.48 -13.96 -18.92
N GLY A 463 3.52 -14.69 -19.36
CA GLY A 463 4.82 -14.71 -18.71
C GLY A 463 4.74 -15.13 -17.23
N THR A 464 5.42 -14.39 -16.36
CA THR A 464 5.39 -14.63 -14.90
C THR A 464 4.01 -14.37 -14.26
N GLY A 465 3.08 -13.73 -14.96
CA GLY A 465 1.68 -13.61 -14.55
C GLY A 465 0.94 -14.94 -14.42
N ILE A 466 1.57 -16.05 -14.80
CA ILE A 466 1.10 -17.42 -14.57
C ILE A 466 1.15 -17.83 -13.09
N ALA A 467 2.02 -17.22 -12.28
CA ALA A 467 2.32 -17.61 -10.90
C ALA A 467 1.07 -17.80 -10.03
N PRO A 468 0.19 -16.80 -9.83
CA PRO A 468 -0.97 -16.98 -8.97
C PRO A 468 -2.00 -17.93 -9.56
N PHE A 469 -2.04 -18.14 -10.87
CA PHE A 469 -2.95 -19.08 -11.49
C PHE A 469 -2.50 -20.53 -11.31
N ARG A 470 -1.18 -20.77 -11.15
CA ARG A 470 -0.68 -22.06 -10.68
C ARG A 470 -1.20 -22.34 -9.28
N ALA A 471 -1.06 -21.40 -8.36
CA ALA A 471 -1.61 -21.50 -7.01
C ALA A 471 -3.14 -21.74 -7.00
N PHE A 472 -3.89 -21.07 -7.91
CA PHE A 472 -5.34 -21.25 -8.00
C PHE A 472 -5.74 -22.66 -8.47
N ILE A 473 -5.01 -23.23 -9.42
CA ILE A 473 -5.29 -24.58 -9.92
C ILE A 473 -4.93 -25.62 -8.85
N GLU A 474 -3.79 -25.47 -8.16
CA GLU A 474 -3.42 -26.34 -7.04
C GLU A 474 -4.45 -26.26 -5.90
N GLU A 475 -4.88 -25.05 -5.51
CA GLU A 475 -5.91 -24.86 -4.49
C GLU A 475 -7.23 -25.51 -4.87
N ARG A 476 -7.65 -25.38 -6.14
CA ARG A 476 -8.87 -26.00 -6.63
C ARG A 476 -8.76 -27.51 -6.73
N GLN A 477 -7.60 -28.05 -7.04
CA GLN A 477 -7.34 -29.50 -6.98
C GLN A 477 -7.39 -30.01 -5.54
N ALA A 478 -6.69 -29.36 -4.62
CA ALA A 478 -6.62 -29.74 -3.21
C ALA A 478 -7.99 -29.64 -2.51
N THR A 479 -8.88 -28.74 -2.97
CA THR A 479 -10.24 -28.58 -2.45
C THR A 479 -11.32 -29.31 -3.25
N GLU A 480 -10.92 -30.10 -4.24
CA GLU A 480 -11.83 -30.84 -5.15
C GLU A 480 -12.92 -29.96 -5.79
N ALA A 481 -12.59 -28.69 -6.10
CA ALA A 481 -13.53 -27.74 -6.68
C ALA A 481 -14.02 -28.20 -8.07
N LYS A 482 -15.35 -28.17 -8.28
CA LYS A 482 -16.00 -28.71 -9.49
C LYS A 482 -16.20 -27.69 -10.61
N GLY A 483 -16.04 -26.41 -10.32
CA GLY A 483 -16.16 -25.35 -11.33
C GLY A 483 -15.12 -25.47 -12.44
N LYS A 484 -15.51 -25.12 -13.66
CA LYS A 484 -14.64 -25.20 -14.82
C LYS A 484 -13.49 -24.18 -14.73
N ASN A 485 -12.28 -24.59 -15.10
CA ASN A 485 -11.09 -23.77 -15.12
C ASN A 485 -10.62 -23.58 -16.56
N TRP A 486 -10.49 -22.34 -17.00
CA TRP A 486 -9.95 -21.98 -18.31
C TRP A 486 -8.76 -21.06 -18.14
N LEU A 487 -7.57 -21.54 -18.55
CA LEU A 487 -6.33 -20.77 -18.55
C LEU A 487 -6.00 -20.28 -19.95
N ILE A 488 -5.60 -19.01 -20.05
CA ILE A 488 -5.04 -18.41 -21.27
C ILE A 488 -3.63 -17.95 -20.93
N PHE A 489 -2.65 -18.68 -21.40
CA PHE A 489 -1.23 -18.43 -21.17
C PHE A 489 -0.59 -17.81 -22.42
N GLY A 490 0.44 -17.01 -22.24
CA GLY A 490 1.21 -16.44 -23.35
C GLY A 490 2.66 -16.14 -22.98
N ASP A 491 3.57 -16.34 -23.94
CA ASP A 491 4.97 -15.92 -23.85
C ASP A 491 5.60 -15.73 -25.26
N GLN A 492 6.94 -15.77 -25.38
CA GLN A 492 7.63 -15.53 -26.64
C GLN A 492 7.63 -16.77 -27.54
N HIS A 493 8.12 -17.91 -27.04
CA HIS A 493 8.30 -19.14 -27.82
C HIS A 493 7.72 -20.36 -27.12
N TYR A 494 7.03 -21.23 -27.89
CA TYR A 494 6.43 -22.46 -27.36
C TYR A 494 7.48 -23.42 -26.80
N LEU A 495 8.59 -23.62 -27.51
CA LEU A 495 9.59 -24.63 -27.13
C LEU A 495 10.43 -24.24 -25.92
N THR A 496 10.60 -22.93 -25.67
CA THR A 496 11.53 -22.46 -24.63
C THR A 496 10.87 -21.69 -23.50
N ASP A 497 9.66 -21.14 -23.72
CA ASP A 497 9.05 -20.22 -22.78
C ASP A 497 7.67 -20.65 -22.30
N PHE A 498 7.29 -21.93 -22.52
CA PHE A 498 6.04 -22.47 -22.01
C PHE A 498 6.24 -22.88 -20.54
N LEU A 499 6.14 -21.92 -19.63
CA LEU A 499 6.35 -22.14 -18.20
C LEU A 499 5.36 -23.17 -17.65
N TYR A 500 5.87 -24.13 -16.85
CA TYR A 500 5.09 -25.23 -16.23
C TYR A 500 4.31 -26.10 -17.23
N GLN A 501 4.77 -26.24 -18.46
CA GLN A 501 4.08 -26.96 -19.53
C GLN A 501 3.58 -28.35 -19.12
N THR A 502 4.42 -29.15 -18.45
CA THR A 502 4.09 -30.50 -18.03
C THR A 502 3.02 -30.55 -16.95
N GLU A 503 3.01 -29.57 -16.04
CA GLU A 503 1.97 -29.45 -15.01
C GLU A 503 0.61 -29.12 -15.67
N TRP A 504 0.57 -28.17 -16.61
CA TRP A 504 -0.68 -27.84 -17.33
C TRP A 504 -1.23 -29.01 -18.13
N GLN A 505 -0.37 -29.82 -18.73
CA GLN A 505 -0.75 -31.02 -19.44
C GLN A 505 -1.34 -32.06 -18.50
N SER A 506 -0.77 -32.24 -17.31
CA SER A 506 -1.30 -33.11 -16.27
C SER A 506 -2.67 -32.63 -15.78
N TYR A 507 -2.81 -31.34 -15.43
CA TYR A 507 -4.08 -30.78 -15.00
C TYR A 507 -5.20 -30.87 -16.07
N LEU A 508 -4.84 -30.82 -17.37
CA LEU A 508 -5.78 -31.08 -18.46
C LEU A 508 -6.19 -32.56 -18.52
N ALA A 509 -5.23 -33.47 -18.38
CA ALA A 509 -5.50 -34.92 -18.41
C ALA A 509 -6.37 -35.37 -17.21
N ASP A 510 -6.12 -34.78 -16.05
CA ASP A 510 -6.86 -35.07 -14.80
C ASP A 510 -8.23 -34.33 -14.74
N GLY A 511 -8.49 -33.43 -15.70
CA GLY A 511 -9.75 -32.67 -15.77
C GLY A 511 -9.85 -31.51 -14.77
N VAL A 512 -8.81 -31.22 -13.98
CA VAL A 512 -8.72 -30.05 -13.10
C VAL A 512 -8.73 -28.76 -13.92
N LEU A 513 -7.93 -28.73 -14.99
CA LEU A 513 -8.00 -27.68 -16.00
C LEU A 513 -8.92 -28.12 -17.12
N THR A 514 -10.01 -27.37 -17.34
CA THR A 514 -11.01 -27.72 -18.36
C THR A 514 -10.57 -27.30 -19.75
N LYS A 515 -9.82 -26.19 -19.85
CA LYS A 515 -9.38 -25.63 -21.11
C LYS A 515 -8.10 -24.82 -20.94
N LEU A 516 -7.21 -24.96 -21.93
CA LEU A 516 -5.99 -24.19 -22.06
C LEU A 516 -5.90 -23.60 -23.47
N ASP A 517 -5.78 -22.29 -23.57
CA ASP A 517 -5.41 -21.61 -24.83
C ASP A 517 -4.03 -20.96 -24.63
N VAL A 518 -3.19 -21.01 -25.65
CA VAL A 518 -1.82 -20.47 -25.59
C VAL A 518 -1.56 -19.47 -26.72
N ALA A 519 -0.72 -18.49 -26.43
CA ALA A 519 -0.27 -17.47 -27.38
C ALA A 519 1.23 -17.30 -27.29
N PHE A 520 1.96 -17.70 -28.34
CA PHE A 520 3.41 -17.50 -28.43
C PHE A 520 3.69 -16.43 -29.48
N SER A 521 4.18 -15.29 -29.01
CA SER A 521 4.22 -14.06 -29.83
C SER A 521 5.31 -14.02 -30.90
N ARG A 522 6.27 -14.95 -30.85
CA ARG A 522 7.43 -14.97 -31.75
C ARG A 522 7.57 -16.25 -32.58
N ASP A 523 6.61 -17.16 -32.54
CA ASP A 523 6.66 -18.43 -33.31
C ASP A 523 6.07 -18.31 -34.72
N GLN A 524 5.51 -17.15 -35.07
CA GLN A 524 4.94 -16.85 -36.38
C GLN A 524 5.29 -15.40 -36.80
N ALA A 525 5.09 -15.08 -38.09
CA ALA A 525 5.42 -13.77 -38.65
C ALA A 525 4.65 -12.62 -37.97
N GLU A 526 3.34 -12.80 -37.71
CA GLU A 526 2.51 -11.85 -36.98
C GLU A 526 2.46 -12.22 -35.51
N LYS A 527 2.71 -11.23 -34.67
CA LYS A 527 2.66 -11.45 -33.20
C LYS A 527 1.26 -11.78 -32.74
N VAL A 528 1.11 -12.87 -31.99
CA VAL A 528 -0.14 -13.29 -31.35
C VAL A 528 0.02 -13.20 -29.85
N TYR A 529 -0.87 -12.46 -29.20
CA TYR A 529 -0.88 -12.26 -27.77
C TYR A 529 -2.14 -12.89 -27.12
N VAL A 530 -2.17 -12.96 -25.81
CA VAL A 530 -3.31 -13.52 -25.06
C VAL A 530 -4.64 -12.83 -25.37
N GLN A 531 -4.64 -11.51 -25.60
CA GLN A 531 -5.83 -10.75 -25.99
C GLN A 531 -6.37 -11.15 -27.37
N ASP A 532 -5.53 -11.61 -28.28
CA ASP A 532 -5.95 -12.09 -29.58
C ASP A 532 -6.66 -13.43 -29.44
N ARG A 533 -6.11 -14.33 -28.62
CA ARG A 533 -6.80 -15.59 -28.25
C ARG A 533 -8.14 -15.34 -27.55
N MET A 534 -8.22 -14.35 -26.68
CA MET A 534 -9.49 -13.94 -26.05
C MET A 534 -10.50 -13.46 -27.08
N ARG A 535 -10.11 -12.64 -28.07
CA ARG A 535 -10.98 -12.16 -29.15
C ARG A 535 -11.49 -13.31 -30.02
N GLU A 536 -10.61 -14.23 -30.40
CA GLU A 536 -10.95 -15.44 -31.18
C GLU A 536 -11.99 -16.31 -30.43
N LYS A 537 -11.82 -16.44 -29.11
CA LYS A 537 -12.65 -17.30 -28.25
C LYS A 537 -13.78 -16.56 -27.54
N ARG A 538 -14.09 -15.31 -27.93
CA ARG A 538 -15.06 -14.43 -27.26
C ARG A 538 -16.42 -15.06 -26.96
N GLN A 539 -16.93 -15.91 -27.86
CA GLN A 539 -18.22 -16.59 -27.64
C GLN A 539 -18.17 -17.57 -26.46
N GLY A 540 -17.06 -18.30 -26.30
CA GLY A 540 -16.82 -19.17 -25.15
C GLY A 540 -16.69 -18.38 -23.86
N ALA A 541 -15.97 -17.26 -23.87
CA ALA A 541 -15.82 -16.38 -22.72
C ALA A 541 -17.16 -15.76 -22.30
N VAL A 542 -17.97 -15.25 -23.24
CA VAL A 542 -19.31 -14.73 -22.97
C VAL A 542 -20.25 -15.82 -22.46
N CYS A 543 -20.19 -17.03 -23.02
CA CYS A 543 -20.97 -18.17 -22.53
C CYS A 543 -20.53 -18.55 -21.12
N MET A 544 -19.26 -18.55 -20.79
CA MET A 544 -18.76 -18.69 -19.43
C MET A 544 -19.09 -17.47 -18.54
N ALA A 545 -19.10 -16.25 -18.96
CA ALA A 545 -19.39 -15.04 -18.17
C ALA A 545 -20.89 -14.82 -17.83
N ARG A 546 -21.84 -15.36 -18.59
CA ARG A 546 -23.29 -15.18 -18.35
C ARG A 546 -23.87 -15.95 -17.16
N THR A 547 -23.12 -16.86 -16.53
CA THR A 547 -23.59 -17.70 -15.43
C THR A 547 -23.01 -17.31 -14.05
N ARG A 548 -22.84 -16.02 -13.72
CA ARG A 548 -22.25 -15.46 -12.48
C ARG A 548 -20.78 -15.88 -12.29
N ARG A 549 -19.87 -15.44 -13.15
CA ARG A 549 -18.49 -15.97 -13.24
C ARG A 549 -17.45 -14.93 -12.91
N LEU A 550 -16.40 -15.38 -12.25
CA LEU A 550 -15.23 -14.58 -11.95
C LEU A 550 -14.25 -14.61 -13.13
N PHE A 551 -13.83 -13.45 -13.58
CA PHE A 551 -12.77 -13.23 -14.56
C PHE A 551 -11.59 -12.62 -13.83
N LEU A 552 -10.45 -13.31 -13.84
CA LEU A 552 -9.21 -12.85 -13.23
C LEU A 552 -8.16 -12.60 -14.31
N ARG A 553 -7.57 -11.43 -14.30
CA ARG A 553 -6.57 -10.98 -15.24
C ARG A 553 -5.37 -10.41 -14.47
N LEU A 554 -4.18 -10.83 -14.85
CA LEU A 554 -2.92 -10.18 -14.49
C LEU A 554 -2.25 -9.61 -15.75
N TRP A 555 -1.81 -8.40 -15.63
CA TRP A 555 -1.05 -7.70 -16.68
C TRP A 555 0.44 -7.83 -16.45
#